data_75403c3eca01b8b2dfcac9ed42d7bd58
#
_entry.id   75403c3eca01b8b2dfcac9ed42d7bd58
#
_cell.length_a   1.000
_cell.length_b   1.000
_cell.length_c   1.000
_cell.angle_alpha   90.00
_cell.angle_beta   90.00
_cell.angle_gamma   90.00
#
_symmetry.space_group_name_H-M   'P 1'
#
loop_
_entity.id
_entity.type
_entity.pdbx_description
1 polymer ?
#
loop_
_entity_poly.entity_id
_entity_poly.type
_entity_poly.pdbx_seq_one_letter_code
_entity_poly.pdbx_strand_id
1 'polypeptide(L)'
;MQTVNDKIVIVVEIFPGAQRPYYIKSQGMVEGTYVRVSGTTRHVEGYMLKELILEGQNRYFDCEICRDMQVSDSDIEKFCKRLKETAIKNTWQESEKAKIKDVTKNILISWGILKEEEGKVYPTNAYALLTGKMPQQPVIQCGIFKGTNRAHFVDRREFEGPIQEQMEAAYQYVLEKINMGMTIRGMYRQDVYELPTDSIRELIANAVAHRSYLEPGNIQVALFGDRLEITSPGMLLNNVTISKMMEGYSKPVSYTHLTLPTTE
;
A
#
# COMPACT_ATOMS: atom_id res chain seq x y z
N MET A 1 -7.11 -30.67 29.03
CA MET A 1 -6.30 -30.41 30.21
C MET A 1 -5.05 -31.27 30.13
N GLN A 2 -3.89 -30.68 30.27
CA GLN A 2 -2.61 -31.41 30.32
C GLN A 2 -1.94 -31.09 31.65
N THR A 3 -1.27 -32.10 32.25
CA THR A 3 -0.49 -31.89 33.46
C THR A 3 0.98 -31.71 33.07
N VAL A 4 1.57 -30.58 33.41
CA VAL A 4 2.98 -30.26 33.17
C VAL A 4 3.60 -29.87 34.50
N ASN A 5 4.61 -30.59 34.94
CA ASN A 5 5.29 -30.37 36.22
C ASN A 5 4.31 -30.28 37.42
N ASP A 6 3.41 -31.25 37.55
CA ASP A 6 2.36 -31.33 38.58
C ASP A 6 1.37 -30.15 38.63
N LYS A 7 1.35 -29.33 37.60
CA LYS A 7 0.36 -28.26 37.42
C LYS A 7 -0.61 -28.58 36.32
N ILE A 8 -1.89 -28.31 36.56
CA ILE A 8 -2.94 -28.42 35.53
C ILE A 8 -2.84 -27.22 34.61
N VAL A 9 -2.59 -27.49 33.31
CA VAL A 9 -2.57 -26.49 32.26
C VAL A 9 -3.82 -26.63 31.40
N ILE A 10 -4.57 -25.55 31.26
CA ILE A 10 -5.70 -25.46 30.34
C ILE A 10 -5.19 -24.85 29.05
N VAL A 11 -5.20 -25.60 27.97
CA VAL A 11 -4.90 -25.07 26.61
C VAL A 11 -6.23 -24.81 25.92
N VAL A 12 -6.42 -23.57 25.51
CA VAL A 12 -7.56 -23.14 24.70
C VAL A 12 -7.04 -22.69 23.36
N GLU A 13 -7.38 -23.40 22.31
CA GLU A 13 -7.06 -23.01 20.95
C GLU A 13 -8.29 -22.35 20.31
N ILE A 14 -8.12 -21.11 19.86
CA ILE A 14 -9.19 -20.33 19.24
C ILE A 14 -8.81 -20.07 17.79
N PHE A 15 -9.58 -20.64 16.87
CA PHE A 15 -9.40 -20.42 15.44
C PHE A 15 -10.05 -19.11 15.00
N PRO A 16 -9.48 -18.41 14.00
CA PRO A 16 -10.10 -17.22 13.43
C PRO A 16 -11.43 -17.60 12.78
N GLY A 17 -12.50 -16.95 13.16
CA GLY A 17 -13.81 -17.13 12.54
C GLY A 17 -13.98 -16.25 11.29
N ALA A 18 -15.09 -16.45 10.60
CA ALA A 18 -15.39 -15.80 9.32
C ALA A 18 -15.88 -14.35 9.45
N GLN A 19 -16.34 -13.95 10.64
CA GLN A 19 -16.92 -12.60 10.86
C GLN A 19 -16.08 -11.82 11.87
N ARG A 20 -15.50 -10.73 11.44
CA ARG A 20 -14.77 -9.76 12.27
C ARG A 20 -15.52 -8.43 12.29
N PRO A 21 -15.35 -7.59 13.31
CA PRO A 21 -14.58 -7.80 14.53
C PRO A 21 -15.30 -8.69 15.56
N TYR A 22 -14.51 -9.41 16.38
CA TYR A 22 -15.03 -10.07 17.58
C TYR A 22 -14.99 -9.09 18.74
N TYR A 23 -16.06 -9.06 19.53
CA TYR A 23 -16.17 -8.11 20.63
C TYR A 23 -16.89 -8.73 21.82
N ILE A 24 -16.66 -8.15 23.00
CA ILE A 24 -17.36 -8.52 24.24
C ILE A 24 -18.80 -8.04 24.12
N LYS A 25 -19.75 -8.98 23.98
CA LYS A 25 -21.17 -8.66 23.70
C LYS A 25 -21.78 -7.67 24.68
N SER A 26 -21.45 -7.78 25.98
CA SER A 26 -21.97 -6.88 27.02
C SER A 26 -21.49 -5.43 26.90
N GLN A 27 -20.40 -5.18 26.19
CA GLN A 27 -19.81 -3.84 25.98
C GLN A 27 -20.15 -3.26 24.62
N GLY A 28 -20.71 -4.09 23.70
CA GLY A 28 -20.95 -3.68 22.32
C GLY A 28 -19.69 -3.65 21.46
N MET A 29 -19.86 -3.40 20.16
CA MET A 29 -18.76 -3.49 19.19
C MET A 29 -17.70 -2.39 19.42
N VAL A 30 -18.12 -1.18 19.75
CA VAL A 30 -17.20 -0.04 19.88
C VAL A 30 -16.29 -0.22 21.09
N GLU A 31 -16.86 -0.49 22.26
CA GLU A 31 -16.14 -0.58 23.53
C GLU A 31 -15.58 -1.98 23.83
N GLY A 32 -16.12 -3.01 23.17
CA GLY A 32 -15.79 -4.40 23.46
C GLY A 32 -14.79 -5.03 22.48
N THR A 33 -14.26 -4.29 21.51
CA THR A 33 -13.30 -4.82 20.53
C THR A 33 -11.87 -4.58 20.99
N TYR A 34 -11.09 -5.66 21.01
CA TYR A 34 -9.68 -5.63 21.42
C TYR A 34 -8.80 -6.29 20.37
N VAL A 35 -7.59 -5.77 20.22
CA VAL A 35 -6.53 -6.33 19.37
C VAL A 35 -5.26 -6.53 20.16
N ARG A 36 -4.44 -7.46 19.69
CA ARG A 36 -3.11 -7.68 20.25
C ARG A 36 -2.07 -7.00 19.38
N VAL A 37 -1.41 -5.99 19.94
CA VAL A 37 -0.36 -5.23 19.27
C VAL A 37 0.94 -5.34 20.09
N SER A 38 2.02 -5.80 19.46
CA SER A 38 3.33 -5.92 20.09
C SER A 38 3.30 -6.62 21.45
N GLY A 39 2.52 -7.71 21.57
CA GLY A 39 2.42 -8.49 22.81
C GLY A 39 1.46 -7.95 23.87
N THR A 40 0.88 -6.76 23.67
CA THR A 40 -0.14 -6.14 24.54
C THR A 40 -1.53 -6.21 23.94
N THR A 41 -2.54 -6.48 24.77
CA THR A 41 -3.95 -6.38 24.34
C THR A 41 -4.40 -4.94 24.57
N ARG A 42 -4.90 -4.30 23.50
CA ARG A 42 -5.36 -2.91 23.51
C ARG A 42 -6.79 -2.83 23.01
N HIS A 43 -7.54 -1.88 23.53
CA HIS A 43 -8.83 -1.50 22.98
C HIS A 43 -8.67 -0.93 21.57
N VAL A 44 -9.61 -1.23 20.69
CA VAL A 44 -9.60 -0.79 19.28
C VAL A 44 -10.42 0.49 19.16
N GLU A 45 -9.81 1.54 18.63
CA GLU A 45 -10.44 2.84 18.48
C GLU A 45 -10.44 3.30 17.00
N GLY A 46 -11.42 4.17 16.68
CA GLY A 46 -11.41 4.96 15.47
C GLY A 46 -11.25 4.19 14.15
N TYR A 47 -10.20 4.48 13.40
CA TYR A 47 -9.92 3.90 12.06
C TYR A 47 -9.69 2.40 12.10
N MET A 48 -9.03 1.91 13.14
CA MET A 48 -8.71 0.49 13.32
C MET A 48 -9.98 -0.38 13.42
N LEU A 49 -11.01 0.12 14.11
CA LEU A 49 -12.30 -0.57 14.14
C LEU A 49 -12.96 -0.61 12.76
N LYS A 50 -12.89 0.48 12.01
CA LYS A 50 -13.40 0.54 10.63
C LYS A 50 -12.68 -0.46 9.73
N GLU A 51 -11.36 -0.59 9.84
CA GLU A 51 -10.59 -1.59 9.09
C GLU A 51 -11.02 -3.02 9.42
N LEU A 52 -11.19 -3.35 10.71
CA LEU A 52 -11.65 -4.67 11.12
C LEU A 52 -13.07 -4.99 10.62
N ILE A 53 -13.95 -4.00 10.56
CA ILE A 53 -15.30 -4.15 10.01
C ILE A 53 -15.22 -4.43 8.50
N LEU A 54 -14.44 -3.66 7.75
CA LEU A 54 -14.26 -3.88 6.32
C LEU A 54 -13.64 -5.25 6.04
N GLU A 55 -12.58 -5.61 6.78
CA GLU A 55 -11.96 -6.95 6.68
C GLU A 55 -12.98 -8.07 6.96
N GLY A 56 -13.81 -7.91 7.98
CA GLY A 56 -14.84 -8.89 8.33
C GLY A 56 -15.95 -9.04 7.28
N GLN A 57 -16.20 -7.99 6.51
CA GLN A 57 -17.14 -7.98 5.38
C GLN A 57 -16.47 -8.36 4.05
N ASN A 58 -15.18 -8.68 4.06
CA ASN A 58 -14.36 -8.91 2.86
C ASN A 58 -14.45 -7.73 1.87
N ARG A 59 -14.50 -6.51 2.42
CA ARG A 59 -14.52 -5.24 1.68
C ARG A 59 -13.20 -4.52 1.87
N TYR A 60 -12.78 -3.80 0.86
CA TYR A 60 -11.53 -3.06 0.85
C TYR A 60 -11.81 -1.57 0.64
N PHE A 61 -11.02 -0.72 1.31
CA PHE A 61 -11.20 0.73 1.27
C PHE A 61 -11.19 1.28 -0.16
N ASP A 62 -10.30 0.78 -1.00
CA ASP A 62 -10.12 1.20 -2.38
C ASP A 62 -11.34 0.90 -3.26
N CYS A 63 -12.10 -0.17 -2.97
CA CYS A 63 -13.31 -0.56 -3.68
C CYS A 63 -14.58 0.15 -3.19
N GLU A 64 -14.49 0.96 -2.12
CA GLU A 64 -15.63 1.72 -1.62
C GLU A 64 -15.89 2.96 -2.49
N ILE A 65 -17.17 3.32 -2.66
CA ILE A 65 -17.56 4.50 -3.43
C ILE A 65 -17.03 5.76 -2.74
N CYS A 66 -16.31 6.59 -3.49
CA CYS A 66 -15.90 7.92 -3.09
C CYS A 66 -17.08 8.88 -3.25
N ARG A 67 -17.88 9.05 -2.19
CA ARG A 67 -19.15 9.81 -2.23
C ARG A 67 -18.96 11.31 -2.46
N ASP A 68 -17.80 11.82 -2.09
CA ASP A 68 -17.46 13.24 -2.22
C ASP A 68 -17.01 13.61 -3.65
N MET A 69 -17.02 12.64 -4.56
CA MET A 69 -16.55 12.81 -5.93
C MET A 69 -17.61 12.39 -6.93
N GLN A 70 -17.76 13.19 -7.98
CA GLN A 70 -18.54 12.85 -9.16
C GLN A 70 -17.60 12.65 -10.34
N VAL A 71 -17.98 11.79 -11.27
CA VAL A 71 -17.22 11.50 -12.48
C VAL A 71 -18.12 11.60 -13.70
N SER A 72 -17.68 12.34 -14.72
CA SER A 72 -18.34 12.39 -16.01
C SER A 72 -17.80 11.31 -16.96
N ASP A 73 -18.56 10.97 -18.02
CA ASP A 73 -18.07 10.05 -19.06
C ASP A 73 -16.80 10.59 -19.72
N SER A 74 -16.67 11.90 -19.90
CA SER A 74 -15.43 12.54 -20.40
C SER A 74 -14.24 12.33 -19.48
N ASP A 75 -14.44 12.37 -18.15
CA ASP A 75 -13.34 12.10 -17.19
C ASP A 75 -12.91 10.62 -17.26
N ILE A 76 -13.88 9.72 -17.42
CA ILE A 76 -13.61 8.28 -17.57
C ILE A 76 -12.79 8.02 -18.83
N GLU A 77 -13.19 8.61 -19.97
CA GLU A 77 -12.45 8.46 -21.23
C GLU A 77 -11.02 8.99 -21.14
N LYS A 78 -10.82 10.17 -20.57
CA LYS A 78 -9.48 10.74 -20.32
C LYS A 78 -8.64 9.83 -19.42
N PHE A 79 -9.25 9.26 -18.40
CA PHE A 79 -8.56 8.35 -17.50
C PHE A 79 -8.17 7.03 -18.19
N CYS A 80 -9.08 6.44 -18.97
CA CYS A 80 -8.79 5.25 -19.78
C CYS A 80 -7.62 5.49 -20.74
N LYS A 81 -7.61 6.62 -21.43
CA LYS A 81 -6.53 7.01 -22.33
C LYS A 81 -5.21 7.14 -21.61
N ARG A 82 -5.19 7.82 -20.45
CA ARG A 82 -3.99 7.98 -19.62
C ARG A 82 -3.43 6.63 -19.16
N LEU A 83 -4.29 5.69 -18.73
CA LEU A 83 -3.86 4.36 -18.32
C LEU A 83 -3.18 3.61 -19.48
N LYS A 84 -3.76 3.67 -20.68
CA LYS A 84 -3.17 3.06 -21.88
C LYS A 84 -1.82 3.70 -22.23
N GLU A 85 -1.75 5.03 -22.23
CA GLU A 85 -0.50 5.77 -22.50
C GLU A 85 0.60 5.41 -21.49
N THR A 86 0.24 5.28 -20.21
CA THR A 86 1.17 4.87 -19.17
C THR A 86 1.66 3.43 -19.37
N ALA A 87 0.75 2.51 -19.72
CA ALA A 87 1.12 1.13 -20.03
C ALA A 87 2.09 1.05 -21.22
N ILE A 88 1.81 1.80 -22.30
CA ILE A 88 2.70 1.88 -23.47
C ILE A 88 4.08 2.44 -23.08
N LYS A 89 4.11 3.51 -22.27
CA LYS A 89 5.37 4.13 -21.81
C LYS A 89 6.23 3.16 -21.00
N ASN A 90 5.59 2.35 -20.16
CA ASN A 90 6.28 1.41 -19.27
C ASN A 90 6.67 0.10 -19.95
N THR A 91 6.22 -0.15 -21.17
CA THR A 91 6.56 -1.37 -21.94
C THR A 91 7.78 -1.13 -22.78
N TRP A 92 8.84 -1.94 -22.57
CA TRP A 92 10.14 -1.79 -23.24
C TRP A 92 10.13 -2.33 -24.67
N GLN A 93 9.40 -3.42 -24.93
CA GLN A 93 9.39 -4.10 -26.23
C GLN A 93 8.30 -3.51 -27.15
N GLU A 94 8.69 -3.04 -28.33
CA GLU A 94 7.74 -2.48 -29.32
C GLU A 94 6.67 -3.49 -29.75
N SER A 95 7.04 -4.77 -29.86
CA SER A 95 6.10 -5.85 -30.18
C SER A 95 5.01 -6.04 -29.13
N GLU A 96 5.29 -5.75 -27.88
CA GLU A 96 4.33 -5.83 -26.77
C GLU A 96 3.45 -4.57 -26.67
N LYS A 97 3.98 -3.40 -27.02
CA LYS A 97 3.20 -2.15 -27.06
C LYS A 97 1.98 -2.26 -27.99
N ALA A 98 2.13 -2.94 -29.13
CA ALA A 98 1.05 -3.17 -30.08
C ALA A 98 -0.07 -4.08 -29.53
N LYS A 99 0.21 -4.89 -28.52
CA LYS A 99 -0.76 -5.80 -27.89
C LYS A 99 -1.55 -5.15 -26.76
N ILE A 100 -1.17 -3.95 -26.30
CA ILE A 100 -1.84 -3.25 -25.22
C ILE A 100 -3.25 -2.85 -25.67
N LYS A 101 -4.25 -3.46 -25.05
CA LYS A 101 -5.66 -3.22 -25.35
C LYS A 101 -6.13 -1.89 -24.81
N ASP A 102 -7.20 -1.36 -25.41
CA ASP A 102 -7.87 -0.20 -24.88
C ASP A 102 -8.52 -0.50 -23.53
N VAL A 103 -8.29 0.38 -22.57
CA VAL A 103 -9.00 0.34 -21.30
C VAL A 103 -10.38 0.97 -21.54
N THR A 104 -11.42 0.28 -21.10
CA THR A 104 -12.81 0.75 -21.24
C THR A 104 -13.45 0.94 -19.88
N LYS A 105 -14.58 1.66 -19.84
CA LYS A 105 -15.40 1.84 -18.64
C LYS A 105 -15.73 0.48 -17.96
N ASN A 106 -16.10 -0.53 -18.75
CA ASN A 106 -16.41 -1.85 -18.21
C ASN A 106 -15.20 -2.53 -17.57
N ILE A 107 -14.02 -2.33 -18.13
CA ILE A 107 -12.77 -2.82 -17.55
C ILE A 107 -12.52 -2.11 -16.21
N LEU A 108 -12.71 -0.80 -16.12
CA LEU A 108 -12.57 -0.05 -14.86
C LEU A 108 -13.57 -0.54 -13.79
N ILE A 109 -14.80 -0.90 -14.20
CA ILE A 109 -15.79 -1.50 -13.30
C ILE A 109 -15.32 -2.90 -12.84
N SER A 110 -14.83 -3.72 -13.76
CA SER A 110 -14.32 -5.07 -13.40
C SER A 110 -13.10 -5.04 -12.48
N TRP A 111 -12.30 -3.99 -12.56
CA TRP A 111 -11.16 -3.76 -11.66
C TRP A 111 -11.56 -3.12 -10.32
N GLY A 112 -12.81 -2.74 -10.12
CA GLY A 112 -13.27 -2.05 -8.91
C GLY A 112 -12.84 -0.59 -8.82
N ILE A 113 -12.30 -0.01 -9.90
CA ILE A 113 -11.94 1.42 -9.99
C ILE A 113 -13.20 2.29 -10.14
N LEU A 114 -14.21 1.76 -10.82
CA LEU A 114 -15.55 2.32 -10.89
C LEU A 114 -16.55 1.30 -10.35
N LYS A 115 -17.68 1.77 -9.85
CA LYS A 115 -18.79 0.93 -9.38
C LYS A 115 -20.09 1.39 -10.01
N GLU A 116 -20.90 0.44 -10.45
CA GLU A 116 -22.23 0.73 -10.99
C GLU A 116 -23.29 0.34 -9.94
N GLU A 117 -24.14 1.29 -9.57
CA GLU A 117 -25.28 1.09 -8.68
C GLU A 117 -26.51 1.74 -9.32
N GLU A 118 -27.61 1.02 -9.46
CA GLU A 118 -28.89 1.50 -10.02
C GLU A 118 -28.74 2.19 -11.40
N GLY A 119 -27.87 1.66 -12.24
CA GLY A 119 -27.61 2.20 -13.58
C GLY A 119 -26.79 3.49 -13.62
N LYS A 120 -26.24 3.93 -12.47
CA LYS A 120 -25.31 5.05 -12.38
C LYS A 120 -23.92 4.57 -12.03
N VAL A 121 -22.92 5.22 -12.61
CA VAL A 121 -21.52 4.89 -12.35
C VAL A 121 -20.93 5.88 -11.37
N TYR A 122 -20.28 5.33 -10.35
CA TYR A 122 -19.65 6.07 -9.27
C TYR A 122 -18.14 5.78 -9.25
N PRO A 123 -17.31 6.80 -8.96
CA PRO A 123 -15.89 6.56 -8.70
C PRO A 123 -15.70 5.88 -7.35
N THR A 124 -14.75 4.97 -7.28
CA THR A 124 -14.31 4.40 -6.00
C THR A 124 -13.13 5.20 -5.43
N ASN A 125 -12.72 4.87 -4.21
CA ASN A 125 -11.52 5.48 -3.62
C ASN A 125 -10.26 5.14 -4.45
N ALA A 126 -10.21 3.98 -5.12
CA ALA A 126 -9.15 3.66 -6.08
C ALA A 126 -9.10 4.68 -7.23
N TYR A 127 -10.23 5.06 -7.81
CA TYR A 127 -10.27 6.09 -8.84
C TYR A 127 -9.75 7.43 -8.31
N ALA A 128 -10.16 7.82 -7.10
CA ALA A 128 -9.72 9.06 -6.47
C ALA A 128 -8.21 9.07 -6.20
N LEU A 129 -7.63 7.96 -5.72
CA LEU A 129 -6.19 7.80 -5.51
C LEU A 129 -5.39 7.85 -6.82
N LEU A 130 -5.87 7.13 -7.84
CA LEU A 130 -5.22 7.05 -9.15
C LEU A 130 -5.31 8.34 -9.95
N THR A 131 -6.29 9.20 -9.65
CA THR A 131 -6.44 10.51 -10.28
C THR A 131 -5.87 11.66 -9.46
N GLY A 132 -5.43 11.40 -8.22
CA GLY A 132 -4.95 12.44 -7.30
C GLY A 132 -6.05 13.37 -6.79
N LYS A 133 -7.29 12.90 -6.76
CA LYS A 133 -8.47 13.68 -6.36
C LYS A 133 -9.09 13.19 -5.05
N MET A 134 -8.33 12.46 -4.24
CA MET A 134 -8.79 12.01 -2.93
C MET A 134 -9.01 13.22 -2.02
N PRO A 135 -10.16 13.34 -1.29
CA PRO A 135 -10.44 14.48 -0.42
C PRO A 135 -9.38 14.72 0.65
N GLN A 136 -8.85 13.64 1.21
CA GLN A 136 -7.66 13.68 2.08
C GLN A 136 -6.53 12.99 1.33
N GLN A 137 -5.83 13.79 0.52
CA GLN A 137 -4.80 13.28 -0.37
C GLN A 137 -3.67 12.64 0.46
N PRO A 138 -3.38 11.35 0.25
CA PRO A 138 -2.19 10.74 0.83
C PRO A 138 -0.94 11.33 0.19
N VAL A 139 0.08 11.59 0.99
CA VAL A 139 1.34 12.21 0.58
C VAL A 139 2.49 11.24 0.87
N ILE A 140 3.47 11.18 -0.02
CA ILE A 140 4.75 10.53 0.25
C ILE A 140 5.76 11.62 0.62
N GLN A 141 6.25 11.58 1.86
CA GLN A 141 7.25 12.49 2.38
C GLN A 141 8.63 11.82 2.31
N CYS A 142 9.54 12.45 1.58
CA CYS A 142 10.92 12.00 1.49
C CYS A 142 11.83 12.95 2.27
N GLY A 143 12.80 12.42 3.00
CA GLY A 143 13.75 13.22 3.78
C GLY A 143 15.12 12.59 3.83
N ILE A 144 16.14 13.44 3.86
CA ILE A 144 17.55 13.06 4.04
C ILE A 144 18.01 13.58 5.37
N PHE A 145 18.66 12.72 6.13
CA PHE A 145 19.20 13.02 7.44
C PHE A 145 20.72 12.89 7.45
N LYS A 146 21.39 13.80 8.12
CA LYS A 146 22.83 13.71 8.34
C LYS A 146 23.11 12.74 9.48
N GLY A 147 23.91 11.71 9.19
CA GLY A 147 24.25 10.67 10.17
C GLY A 147 23.16 9.61 10.29
N THR A 148 22.99 9.07 11.51
CA THR A 148 22.16 7.87 11.76
C THR A 148 20.86 8.15 12.52
N ASN A 149 20.55 9.42 12.80
CA ASN A 149 19.35 9.83 13.51
C ASN A 149 18.62 10.99 12.82
N ARG A 150 17.40 11.27 13.28
CA ARG A 150 16.52 12.31 12.69
C ARG A 150 16.81 13.75 13.20
N ALA A 151 17.94 14.00 13.87
CA ALA A 151 18.22 15.29 14.47
C ALA A 151 18.53 16.41 13.45
N HIS A 152 19.15 16.06 12.33
CA HIS A 152 19.58 17.04 11.33
C HIS A 152 19.04 16.69 9.94
N PHE A 153 18.09 17.48 9.48
CA PHE A 153 17.59 17.43 8.11
C PHE A 153 18.58 18.05 7.14
N VAL A 154 18.81 17.40 6.00
CA VAL A 154 19.60 17.91 4.88
C VAL A 154 18.69 18.38 3.75
N ASP A 155 17.67 17.59 3.42
CA ASP A 155 16.71 17.88 2.34
C ASP A 155 15.38 17.21 2.66
N ARG A 156 14.26 17.81 2.20
CA ARG A 156 12.92 17.29 2.35
C ARG A 156 12.10 17.60 1.11
N ARG A 157 11.36 16.61 0.63
CA ARG A 157 10.35 16.78 -0.43
C ARG A 157 9.07 16.06 -0.07
N GLU A 158 7.96 16.62 -0.52
CA GLU A 158 6.63 16.01 -0.42
C GLU A 158 6.08 15.84 -1.82
N PHE A 159 5.50 14.67 -2.08
CA PHE A 159 4.94 14.33 -3.37
C PHE A 159 3.44 14.13 -3.22
N GLU A 160 2.68 14.91 -3.97
CA GLU A 160 1.22 14.93 -3.99
C GLU A 160 0.71 14.57 -5.40
N GLY A 161 -0.59 14.38 -5.54
CA GLY A 161 -1.20 14.05 -6.82
C GLY A 161 -1.48 12.56 -7.01
N PRO A 162 -1.58 12.06 -8.24
CA PRO A 162 -1.85 10.65 -8.53
C PRO A 162 -0.84 9.73 -7.84
N ILE A 163 -1.34 8.68 -7.17
CA ILE A 163 -0.48 7.86 -6.30
C ILE A 163 0.69 7.21 -7.04
N GLN A 164 0.51 6.85 -8.32
CA GLN A 164 1.61 6.30 -9.13
C GLN A 164 2.70 7.33 -9.41
N GLU A 165 2.32 8.60 -9.62
CA GLU A 165 3.27 9.69 -9.85
C GLU A 165 4.04 9.99 -8.57
N GLN A 166 3.40 9.94 -7.41
CA GLN A 166 4.06 10.05 -6.11
C GLN A 166 5.08 8.94 -5.89
N MET A 167 4.71 7.68 -6.20
CA MET A 167 5.63 6.53 -6.08
C MET A 167 6.86 6.70 -6.94
N GLU A 168 6.66 7.06 -8.22
CA GLU A 168 7.78 7.25 -9.16
C GLU A 168 8.66 8.43 -8.73
N ALA A 169 8.06 9.55 -8.31
CA ALA A 169 8.79 10.72 -7.83
C ALA A 169 9.61 10.42 -6.56
N ALA A 170 9.03 9.66 -5.61
CA ALA A 170 9.74 9.23 -4.41
C ALA A 170 10.91 8.28 -4.75
N TYR A 171 10.70 7.34 -5.67
CA TYR A 171 11.75 6.45 -6.15
C TYR A 171 12.89 7.22 -6.81
N GLN A 172 12.58 8.13 -7.73
CA GLN A 172 13.59 8.96 -8.40
C GLN A 172 14.33 9.85 -7.39
N TYR A 173 13.63 10.42 -6.41
CA TYR A 173 14.26 11.20 -5.35
C TYR A 173 15.28 10.37 -4.57
N VAL A 174 14.98 9.12 -4.22
CA VAL A 174 15.95 8.25 -3.54
C VAL A 174 17.15 7.98 -4.43
N LEU A 175 16.94 7.65 -5.72
CA LEU A 175 18.02 7.39 -6.68
C LEU A 175 18.95 8.58 -6.89
N GLU A 176 18.41 9.83 -6.87
CA GLU A 176 19.21 11.05 -6.98
C GLU A 176 20.12 11.26 -5.78
N LYS A 177 19.81 10.66 -4.64
CA LYS A 177 20.44 10.95 -3.35
C LYS A 177 21.33 9.85 -2.80
N ILE A 178 21.13 8.60 -3.25
CA ILE A 178 22.03 7.49 -2.90
C ILE A 178 23.31 7.58 -3.71
N ASN A 179 24.40 7.11 -3.13
CA ASN A 179 25.69 7.12 -3.80
C ASN A 179 25.74 6.12 -4.96
N MET A 180 26.39 6.53 -6.03
CA MET A 180 26.79 5.63 -7.10
C MET A 180 28.25 5.25 -6.90
N GLY A 181 28.50 3.96 -6.69
CA GLY A 181 29.82 3.36 -6.75
C GLY A 181 30.17 2.92 -8.15
N MET A 182 31.43 2.57 -8.34
CA MET A 182 31.95 2.04 -9.61
C MET A 182 32.51 0.65 -9.38
N THR A 183 32.05 -0.31 -10.17
CA THR A 183 32.65 -1.65 -10.22
C THR A 183 33.26 -1.87 -11.58
N ILE A 184 34.53 -2.37 -11.62
CA ILE A 184 35.21 -2.73 -12.86
C ILE A 184 35.07 -4.25 -13.02
N ARG A 185 34.37 -4.67 -14.07
CA ARG A 185 34.30 -6.09 -14.47
C ARG A 185 35.03 -6.27 -15.82
N GLY A 186 36.22 -6.85 -15.77
CA GLY A 186 37.08 -6.97 -16.92
C GLY A 186 37.54 -5.62 -17.45
N MET A 187 37.22 -5.28 -18.70
CA MET A 187 37.56 -4.01 -19.36
C MET A 187 36.40 -2.98 -19.31
N TYR A 188 35.28 -3.30 -18.63
CA TYR A 188 34.09 -2.45 -18.60
C TYR A 188 33.87 -1.87 -17.21
N ARG A 189 33.62 -0.57 -17.18
CA ARG A 189 33.12 0.15 -16.01
C ARG A 189 31.62 -0.05 -15.90
N GLN A 190 31.15 -0.44 -14.73
CA GLN A 190 29.74 -0.52 -14.40
C GLN A 190 29.47 0.36 -13.18
N ASP A 191 28.58 1.34 -13.36
CA ASP A 191 28.10 2.15 -12.26
C ASP A 191 27.05 1.35 -11.47
N VAL A 192 27.20 1.26 -10.15
CA VAL A 192 26.35 0.47 -9.26
C VAL A 192 25.88 1.37 -8.13
N TYR A 193 24.58 1.40 -7.90
CA TYR A 193 24.03 2.08 -6.74
C TYR A 193 24.39 1.34 -5.46
N GLU A 194 24.59 2.06 -4.35
CA GLU A 194 24.90 1.47 -3.04
C GLU A 194 23.74 0.62 -2.48
N LEU A 195 22.51 0.91 -2.89
CA LEU A 195 21.32 0.13 -2.57
C LEU A 195 20.71 -0.47 -3.85
N PRO A 196 20.15 -1.71 -3.77
CA PRO A 196 19.49 -2.33 -4.91
C PRO A 196 18.26 -1.53 -5.36
N THR A 197 18.25 -1.03 -6.58
CA THR A 197 17.20 -0.15 -7.12
C THR A 197 15.84 -0.84 -7.17
N ASP A 198 15.80 -2.13 -7.53
CA ASP A 198 14.55 -2.91 -7.57
C ASP A 198 13.94 -3.07 -6.18
N SER A 199 14.79 -3.26 -5.15
CA SER A 199 14.32 -3.35 -3.76
C SER A 199 13.74 -2.03 -3.27
N ILE A 200 14.33 -0.89 -3.64
CA ILE A 200 13.80 0.44 -3.30
C ILE A 200 12.41 0.62 -3.92
N ARG A 201 12.28 0.30 -5.21
CA ARG A 201 11.01 0.39 -5.94
C ARG A 201 9.94 -0.48 -5.28
N GLU A 202 10.26 -1.73 -4.98
CA GLU A 202 9.36 -2.69 -4.35
C GLU A 202 8.92 -2.23 -2.95
N LEU A 203 9.84 -1.74 -2.14
CA LEU A 203 9.53 -1.25 -0.79
C LEU A 203 8.60 -0.02 -0.82
N ILE A 204 8.79 0.92 -1.75
CA ILE A 204 7.91 2.07 -1.92
C ILE A 204 6.53 1.60 -2.40
N ALA A 205 6.47 0.69 -3.38
CA ALA A 205 5.22 0.12 -3.87
C ALA A 205 4.46 -0.60 -2.75
N ASN A 206 5.15 -1.42 -1.95
CA ASN A 206 4.58 -2.11 -0.80
C ASN A 206 4.09 -1.15 0.27
N ALA A 207 4.80 -0.07 0.53
CA ALA A 207 4.37 0.96 1.47
C ALA A 207 3.05 1.62 1.05
N VAL A 208 2.86 1.84 -0.26
CA VAL A 208 1.61 2.38 -0.83
C VAL A 208 0.50 1.34 -0.83
N ALA A 209 0.80 0.10 -1.27
CA ALA A 209 -0.20 -0.96 -1.40
C ALA A 209 -0.75 -1.45 -0.05
N HIS A 210 0.07 -1.44 0.99
CA HIS A 210 -0.27 -1.99 2.30
C HIS A 210 -0.56 -0.95 3.38
N ARG A 211 -0.55 0.35 3.04
CA ARG A 211 -0.91 1.37 4.03
C ARG A 211 -2.40 1.31 4.39
N SER A 212 -2.71 1.70 5.61
CA SER A 212 -4.07 2.08 5.96
C SER A 212 -4.40 3.45 5.36
N TYR A 213 -5.42 3.50 4.51
CA TYR A 213 -5.95 4.77 4.00
C TYR A 213 -7.01 5.39 4.92
N LEU A 214 -7.39 4.70 5.99
CA LEU A 214 -8.27 5.18 7.04
C LEU A 214 -7.48 5.86 8.18
N GLU A 215 -6.20 5.51 8.32
CA GLU A 215 -5.30 6.14 9.29
C GLU A 215 -4.76 7.46 8.72
N PRO A 216 -4.99 8.58 9.42
CA PRO A 216 -4.36 9.84 9.04
C PRO A 216 -2.84 9.74 9.22
N GLY A 217 -2.09 10.07 8.19
CA GLY A 217 -0.63 10.03 8.20
C GLY A 217 -0.07 9.90 6.80
N ASN A 218 1.22 10.13 6.66
CA ASN A 218 1.91 10.10 5.39
C ASN A 218 2.89 8.93 5.35
N ILE A 219 3.14 8.39 4.16
CA ILE A 219 4.26 7.48 3.95
C ILE A 219 5.53 8.30 4.09
N GLN A 220 6.49 7.83 4.87
CA GLN A 220 7.77 8.46 5.08
C GLN A 220 8.89 7.61 4.47
N VAL A 221 9.69 8.23 3.62
CA VAL A 221 10.90 7.65 3.04
C VAL A 221 12.08 8.45 3.58
N ALA A 222 12.84 7.86 4.49
CA ALA A 222 13.92 8.53 5.21
C ALA A 222 15.27 7.90 4.87
N LEU A 223 16.16 8.67 4.25
CA LEU A 223 17.52 8.27 3.92
C LEU A 223 18.49 8.80 4.98
N PHE A 224 19.23 7.87 5.59
CA PHE A 224 20.28 8.13 6.57
C PHE A 224 21.66 7.78 5.98
N GLY A 225 22.71 8.09 6.71
CA GLY A 225 24.07 7.78 6.28
C GLY A 225 24.40 6.27 6.24
N ASP A 226 23.57 5.43 6.85
CA ASP A 226 23.79 3.99 7.00
C ASP A 226 22.60 3.13 6.53
N ARG A 227 21.43 3.71 6.23
CA ARG A 227 20.22 2.95 5.87
C ARG A 227 19.15 3.81 5.19
N LEU A 228 18.22 3.13 4.54
CA LEU A 228 16.94 3.66 4.07
C LEU A 228 15.82 3.11 4.96
N GLU A 229 14.98 3.99 5.51
CA GLU A 229 13.77 3.62 6.25
C GLU A 229 12.53 4.02 5.45
N ILE A 230 11.59 3.09 5.30
CA ILE A 230 10.26 3.38 4.71
C ILE A 230 9.21 3.04 5.75
N THR A 231 8.44 4.04 6.16
CA THR A 231 7.38 3.90 7.17
C THR A 231 6.04 4.18 6.52
N SER A 232 5.09 3.27 6.70
CA SER A 232 3.72 3.38 6.17
C SER A 232 2.72 3.35 7.31
N PRO A 233 1.65 4.18 7.31
CA PRO A 233 0.56 4.08 8.26
C PRO A 233 -0.16 2.73 8.17
N GLY A 234 -0.57 2.19 9.30
CA GLY A 234 -1.31 0.93 9.39
C GLY A 234 -0.62 -0.13 10.24
N MET A 235 -1.24 -1.29 10.29
CA MET A 235 -0.76 -2.45 11.05
C MET A 235 -0.46 -3.61 10.12
N LEU A 236 0.37 -4.54 10.56
CA LEU A 236 0.52 -5.82 9.88
C LEU A 236 -0.81 -6.57 9.87
N LEU A 237 -1.17 -7.12 8.72
CA LEU A 237 -2.36 -7.96 8.58
C LEU A 237 -2.29 -9.17 9.52
N ASN A 238 -3.47 -9.53 10.06
CA ASN A 238 -3.61 -10.55 11.09
C ASN A 238 -2.97 -11.85 10.71
N ASN A 239 -2.23 -12.48 10.50
CA ASN A 239 -1.53 -13.72 10.20
C ASN A 239 -0.11 -13.49 9.66
N VAL A 240 0.28 -12.21 9.47
CA VAL A 240 1.63 -11.84 9.09
C VAL A 240 2.38 -11.47 10.37
N THR A 241 3.43 -12.18 10.68
CA THR A 241 4.36 -11.88 11.77
C THR A 241 5.70 -11.49 11.18
N ILE A 242 6.50 -10.75 11.93
CA ILE A 242 7.86 -10.39 11.51
C ILE A 242 8.67 -11.62 11.13
N SER A 243 8.58 -12.72 11.91
CA SER A 243 9.25 -13.98 11.57
C SER A 243 8.82 -14.55 10.24
N LYS A 244 7.51 -14.57 9.96
CA LYS A 244 6.99 -15.03 8.66
C LYS A 244 7.43 -14.14 7.50
N MET A 245 7.50 -12.81 7.71
CA MET A 245 8.02 -11.89 6.69
C MET A 245 9.49 -12.17 6.38
N MET A 246 10.29 -12.46 7.39
CA MET A 246 11.70 -12.84 7.21
C MET A 246 11.88 -14.16 6.46
N GLU A 247 10.88 -15.05 6.51
CA GLU A 247 10.80 -16.31 5.75
C GLU A 247 10.22 -16.10 4.32
N GLY A 248 9.96 -14.85 3.92
CA GLY A 248 9.40 -14.52 2.61
C GLY A 248 7.88 -14.69 2.50
N TYR A 249 7.18 -14.87 3.63
CA TYR A 249 5.73 -14.98 3.61
C TYR A 249 5.10 -13.61 3.33
N SER A 250 4.30 -13.56 2.29
CA SER A 250 3.48 -12.41 1.92
C SER A 250 2.02 -12.85 1.87
N LYS A 251 1.11 -12.04 2.44
CA LYS A 251 -0.33 -12.22 2.22
C LYS A 251 -0.72 -11.29 1.07
N PRO A 252 -1.10 -11.82 -0.09
CA PRO A 252 -1.57 -10.97 -1.16
C PRO A 252 -2.82 -10.22 -0.69
N VAL A 253 -2.77 -8.90 -0.77
CA VAL A 253 -3.93 -8.03 -0.58
C VAL A 253 -4.48 -7.75 -1.96
N SER A 254 -5.80 -7.63 -2.10
CA SER A 254 -6.47 -7.44 -3.40
C SER A 254 -6.25 -6.01 -3.96
N TYR A 255 -5.05 -5.49 -3.90
CA TYR A 255 -4.69 -4.22 -4.54
C TYR A 255 -4.17 -4.42 -5.97
N THR A 256 -4.77 -5.36 -6.71
CA THR A 256 -4.44 -5.66 -8.10
C THR A 256 -4.59 -4.44 -9.04
N HIS A 257 -5.25 -3.38 -8.58
CA HIS A 257 -5.46 -2.17 -9.37
C HIS A 257 -4.32 -1.16 -9.28
N LEU A 258 -3.44 -1.25 -8.27
CA LEU A 258 -2.27 -0.36 -8.16
C LEU A 258 -1.11 -0.83 -9.05
N THR A 259 -1.07 -2.11 -9.36
CA THR A 259 -0.18 -2.63 -10.40
C THR A 259 -0.92 -2.55 -11.72
N LEU A 260 -0.50 -1.64 -12.61
CA LEU A 260 -0.92 -1.70 -14.01
C LEU A 260 -0.64 -3.12 -14.51
N PRO A 261 -1.54 -3.72 -15.32
CA PRO A 261 -1.33 -5.07 -15.80
C PRO A 261 0.00 -5.11 -16.53
N THR A 262 1.00 -5.69 -15.87
CA THR A 262 2.17 -6.21 -16.54
C THR A 262 1.66 -7.39 -17.32
N THR A 263 1.80 -7.35 -18.62
CA THR A 263 1.49 -8.44 -19.54
C THR A 263 2.14 -9.73 -19.01
N GLU A 264 1.33 -10.67 -18.49
CA GLU A 264 1.68 -12.07 -18.52
C GLU A 264 1.44 -12.62 -19.93
#